data_3528f49795a24a3944c831ca833f73fc
#
_entry.id   3528f49795a24a3944c831ca833f73fc
#
_cell.length_a   1.000
_cell.length_b   1.000
_cell.length_c   1.000
_cell.angle_alpha   90.00
_cell.angle_beta   90.00
_cell.angle_gamma   90.00
#
_symmetry.space_group_name_H-M   'P 1'
#
loop_
_entity.id
_entity.type
_entity.pdbx_description
1 polymer ?
#
loop_
_entity_poly.entity_id
_entity_poly.type
_entity_poly.pdbx_seq_one_letter_code
_entity_poly.pdbx_strand_id
1 'polypeptide(L)'
;MLGRRIPLLASFKVTCRCNLACRACPFHLRTGDENGHMSWNAAIGALESLHRLGTRMIVFEGGEPLLWRDGPYRLHDLVSYARKRFLRVAVTTNGTLPLDVAAHTIWVSLDGMKEVHNALRSDSFDRVCSSLKATRHPRVFIHCTLNSRNWHDVEPLAKWVRDIPGVKGMTVQFFYPYDQGEDDLALSQNDRRVAIAKLLALKKRGYPIMNSAGRLRAMTENRWRCHDDVLINVDPDGTITKGCYVKNRGRINCDACGFTPVAEASGALDLIPESLYAGWRLFLSRSI
;
A
#
# COMPACT_ATOMS: atom_id res chain seq x y z
N MET A 1 -0.34 -33.60 8.80
CA MET A 1 -0.59 -32.80 7.56
C MET A 1 -0.23 -31.36 7.87
N LEU A 2 0.93 -30.89 7.47
CA LEU A 2 1.30 -29.47 7.53
C LEU A 2 0.42 -28.74 6.51
N GLY A 3 -0.57 -28.00 7.00
CA GLY A 3 -1.58 -27.38 6.21
C GLY A 3 -1.01 -26.45 5.15
N ARG A 4 -1.47 -26.60 3.91
CA ARG A 4 -1.18 -25.73 2.78
C ARG A 4 -1.52 -24.29 3.19
N ARG A 5 -0.52 -23.41 3.30
CA ARG A 5 -0.77 -22.02 3.68
C ARG A 5 -1.59 -21.32 2.61
N ILE A 6 -2.63 -20.64 3.05
CA ILE A 6 -3.58 -19.94 2.20
C ILE A 6 -3.08 -18.50 2.04
N PRO A 7 -2.99 -17.96 0.81
CA PRO A 7 -2.67 -16.55 0.60
C PRO A 7 -3.85 -15.68 1.09
N LEU A 8 -3.67 -15.00 2.20
CA LEU A 8 -4.74 -14.25 2.86
C LEU A 8 -4.95 -12.85 2.26
N LEU A 9 -3.88 -12.22 1.75
CA LEU A 9 -3.87 -10.85 1.27
C LEU A 9 -3.48 -10.81 -0.21
N ALA A 10 -4.36 -10.25 -1.03
CA ALA A 10 -4.09 -10.01 -2.45
C ALA A 10 -3.81 -8.53 -2.73
N SER A 11 -2.68 -8.27 -3.40
CA SER A 11 -2.39 -7.05 -4.15
C SER A 11 -2.99 -7.22 -5.54
N PHE A 12 -4.04 -6.46 -5.87
CA PHE A 12 -4.80 -6.62 -7.10
C PHE A 12 -4.66 -5.39 -7.99
N LYS A 13 -3.82 -5.49 -8.99
CA LYS A 13 -3.54 -4.40 -9.93
C LYS A 13 -4.49 -4.47 -11.11
N VAL A 14 -5.44 -3.53 -11.15
CA VAL A 14 -6.46 -3.49 -12.21
C VAL A 14 -5.98 -2.83 -13.49
N THR A 15 -4.93 -1.97 -13.39
CA THR A 15 -4.41 -1.20 -14.52
C THR A 15 -2.99 -0.71 -14.25
N CYS A 16 -2.20 -0.54 -15.32
CA CYS A 16 -0.94 0.22 -15.28
C CYS A 16 -1.15 1.71 -15.62
N ARG A 17 -2.33 2.10 -16.12
CA ARG A 17 -2.62 3.50 -16.45
C ARG A 17 -2.63 4.36 -15.19
N CYS A 18 -1.97 5.51 -15.27
CA CYS A 18 -1.91 6.48 -14.19
C CYS A 18 -1.92 7.90 -14.76
N ASN A 19 -2.44 8.84 -13.99
CA ASN A 19 -2.39 10.27 -14.32
C ASN A 19 -1.21 11.00 -13.66
N LEU A 20 -0.28 10.26 -13.07
CA LEU A 20 0.98 10.75 -12.50
C LEU A 20 2.17 9.96 -13.05
N ALA A 21 3.33 10.60 -13.10
CA ALA A 21 4.63 10.02 -13.41
C ALA A 21 5.56 10.12 -12.18
N CYS A 22 5.21 9.40 -11.11
CA CYS A 22 5.94 9.44 -9.84
C CYS A 22 7.34 8.84 -9.99
N ARG A 23 8.36 9.53 -9.47
CA ARG A 23 9.76 9.11 -9.60
C ARG A 23 10.07 7.72 -9.02
N ALA A 24 9.42 7.38 -7.90
CA ALA A 24 9.62 6.10 -7.20
C ALA A 24 8.67 4.98 -7.67
N CYS A 25 7.95 5.17 -8.80
CA CYS A 25 6.89 4.26 -9.21
C CYS A 25 7.38 3.25 -10.24
N PRO A 26 7.40 1.95 -9.93
CA PRO A 26 7.84 0.94 -10.88
C PRO A 26 6.83 0.73 -12.04
N PHE A 27 5.62 1.31 -11.95
CA PHE A 27 4.57 1.12 -12.97
C PHE A 27 4.70 2.07 -14.15
N HIS A 28 5.14 3.31 -13.97
CA HIS A 28 5.29 4.24 -15.09
C HIS A 28 6.49 3.93 -15.95
N LEU A 29 7.51 3.24 -15.41
CA LEU A 29 8.68 2.76 -16.15
C LEU A 29 8.36 1.56 -17.03
N ARG A 30 7.21 0.91 -16.83
CA ARG A 30 6.69 -0.19 -17.66
C ARG A 30 5.83 0.33 -18.81
N THR A 31 6.17 1.48 -19.38
CA THR A 31 5.50 2.08 -20.51
C THR A 31 5.67 1.22 -21.75
N GLY A 32 4.59 0.81 -22.38
CA GLY A 32 4.58 -0.02 -23.60
C GLY A 32 3.71 -1.25 -23.48
N ASP A 33 3.20 -1.55 -22.31
CA ASP A 33 2.29 -2.67 -22.11
C ASP A 33 0.85 -2.23 -22.41
N GLU A 34 0.41 -2.36 -23.66
CA GLU A 34 -0.98 -2.13 -24.07
C GLU A 34 -1.95 -3.03 -23.28
N ASN A 35 -1.45 -4.15 -22.72
CA ASN A 35 -2.16 -5.09 -21.87
C ASN A 35 -2.25 -4.66 -20.39
N GLY A 36 -1.70 -3.52 -20.02
CA GLY A 36 -1.72 -2.99 -18.65
C GLY A 36 -3.09 -2.50 -18.17
N HIS A 37 -4.20 -3.04 -18.70
CA HIS A 37 -5.57 -2.66 -18.32
C HIS A 37 -6.50 -3.86 -18.38
N MET A 38 -6.90 -4.34 -17.21
CA MET A 38 -7.73 -5.54 -17.07
C MET A 38 -9.16 -5.30 -17.54
N SER A 39 -9.74 -6.24 -18.30
CA SER A 39 -11.17 -6.18 -18.60
C SER A 39 -12.01 -6.57 -17.40
N TRP A 40 -13.30 -6.20 -17.40
CA TRP A 40 -14.26 -6.61 -16.37
C TRP A 40 -14.27 -8.14 -16.18
N ASN A 41 -14.39 -8.88 -17.26
CA ASN A 41 -14.46 -10.34 -17.18
C ASN A 41 -13.16 -10.96 -16.63
N ALA A 42 -12.01 -10.43 -17.01
CA ALA A 42 -10.72 -10.87 -16.47
C ALA A 42 -10.62 -10.55 -14.97
N ALA A 43 -11.05 -9.36 -14.55
CA ALA A 43 -11.03 -8.96 -13.14
C ALA A 43 -11.95 -9.84 -12.29
N ILE A 44 -13.16 -10.12 -12.76
CA ILE A 44 -14.09 -11.02 -12.08
C ILE A 44 -13.53 -12.44 -12.01
N GLY A 45 -12.99 -12.98 -13.10
CA GLY A 45 -12.37 -14.31 -13.13
C GLY A 45 -11.19 -14.43 -12.14
N ALA A 46 -10.36 -13.38 -12.04
CA ALA A 46 -9.27 -13.32 -11.07
C ALA A 46 -9.80 -13.27 -9.62
N LEU A 47 -10.81 -12.44 -9.32
CA LEU A 47 -11.43 -12.36 -7.99
C LEU A 47 -12.04 -13.72 -7.58
N GLU A 48 -12.74 -14.40 -8.48
CA GLU A 48 -13.28 -15.75 -8.20
C GLU A 48 -12.16 -16.76 -7.93
N SER A 49 -11.06 -16.67 -8.67
CA SER A 49 -9.89 -17.54 -8.45
C SER A 49 -9.26 -17.30 -7.09
N LEU A 50 -9.09 -16.02 -6.68
CA LEU A 50 -8.61 -15.66 -5.36
C LEU A 50 -9.55 -16.16 -4.24
N HIS A 51 -10.87 -16.02 -4.44
CA HIS A 51 -11.85 -16.51 -3.48
C HIS A 51 -11.76 -18.03 -3.28
N ARG A 52 -11.66 -18.80 -4.36
CA ARG A 52 -11.45 -20.27 -4.33
C ARG A 52 -10.13 -20.66 -3.66
N LEU A 53 -9.07 -19.84 -3.81
CA LEU A 53 -7.78 -20.06 -3.14
C LEU A 53 -7.84 -19.77 -1.64
N GLY A 54 -8.93 -19.20 -1.14
CA GLY A 54 -9.11 -18.87 0.28
C GLY A 54 -8.64 -17.48 0.68
N THR A 55 -8.28 -16.61 -0.27
CA THR A 55 -7.95 -15.20 0.02
C THR A 55 -9.11 -14.52 0.75
N ARG A 56 -8.77 -13.67 1.72
CA ARG A 56 -9.76 -12.97 2.57
C ARG A 56 -9.72 -11.46 2.43
N MET A 57 -8.61 -10.92 1.96
CA MET A 57 -8.40 -9.47 1.87
C MET A 57 -7.92 -9.12 0.46
N ILE A 58 -8.53 -8.09 -0.13
CA ILE A 58 -8.16 -7.55 -1.43
C ILE A 58 -7.75 -6.09 -1.25
N VAL A 59 -6.62 -5.71 -1.82
CA VAL A 59 -6.22 -4.32 -2.01
C VAL A 59 -6.19 -4.05 -3.50
N PHE A 60 -7.13 -3.26 -3.99
CA PHE A 60 -7.10 -2.76 -5.36
C PHE A 60 -6.05 -1.66 -5.47
N GLU A 61 -5.16 -1.83 -6.42
CA GLU A 61 -4.05 -0.91 -6.69
C GLU A 61 -3.65 -0.99 -8.18
N GLY A 62 -2.48 -0.51 -8.53
CA GLY A 62 -1.95 -0.56 -9.88
C GLY A 62 -1.26 0.74 -10.23
N GLY A 63 -1.48 1.32 -11.42
CA GLY A 63 -1.17 2.71 -11.74
C GLY A 63 -2.05 3.61 -10.86
N GLU A 64 -3.21 4.03 -11.36
CA GLU A 64 -4.25 4.65 -10.52
C GLU A 64 -5.56 3.85 -10.69
N PRO A 65 -5.97 3.10 -9.65
CA PRO A 65 -7.13 2.22 -9.78
C PRO A 65 -8.45 2.99 -10.01
N LEU A 66 -8.57 4.23 -9.53
CA LEU A 66 -9.76 5.05 -9.75
C LEU A 66 -9.94 5.48 -11.22
N LEU A 67 -8.91 5.35 -12.06
CA LEU A 67 -9.01 5.53 -13.52
C LEU A 67 -9.54 4.29 -14.23
N TRP A 68 -9.60 3.14 -13.55
CA TRP A 68 -10.00 1.90 -14.19
C TRP A 68 -11.45 1.97 -14.66
N ARG A 69 -11.66 1.56 -15.93
CA ARG A 69 -12.98 1.44 -16.55
C ARG A 69 -12.96 0.42 -17.68
N ASP A 70 -14.04 -0.34 -17.80
CA ASP A 70 -14.26 -1.24 -18.93
C ASP A 70 -15.74 -1.12 -19.35
N GLY A 71 -16.00 -0.55 -20.51
CA GLY A 71 -17.36 -0.20 -20.94
C GLY A 71 -18.10 0.64 -19.89
N PRO A 72 -19.26 0.17 -19.38
CA PRO A 72 -20.02 0.86 -18.34
C PRO A 72 -19.39 0.72 -16.94
N TYR A 73 -18.53 -0.27 -16.74
CA TYR A 73 -18.00 -0.64 -15.43
C TYR A 73 -16.87 0.31 -14.97
N ARG A 74 -16.82 0.55 -13.66
CA ARG A 74 -15.84 1.37 -12.97
C ARG A 74 -15.28 0.60 -11.76
N LEU A 75 -14.25 1.13 -11.11
CA LEU A 75 -13.66 0.50 -9.91
C LEU A 75 -14.71 0.24 -8.82
N HIS A 76 -15.70 1.13 -8.64
CA HIS A 76 -16.73 0.96 -7.61
C HIS A 76 -17.55 -0.33 -7.83
N ASP A 77 -17.73 -0.78 -9.07
CA ASP A 77 -18.43 -2.03 -9.38
C ASP A 77 -17.58 -3.26 -8.95
N LEU A 78 -16.26 -3.23 -9.23
CA LEU A 78 -15.33 -4.27 -8.75
C LEU A 78 -15.26 -4.30 -7.22
N VAL A 79 -15.18 -3.14 -6.57
CA VAL A 79 -15.21 -3.03 -5.12
C VAL A 79 -16.51 -3.62 -4.56
N SER A 80 -17.65 -3.28 -5.16
CA SER A 80 -18.97 -3.79 -4.75
C SER A 80 -19.07 -5.30 -4.91
N TYR A 81 -18.55 -5.84 -6.01
CA TYR A 81 -18.46 -7.27 -6.25
C TYR A 81 -17.57 -7.98 -5.23
N ALA A 82 -16.37 -7.44 -4.99
CA ALA A 82 -15.41 -8.01 -4.06
C ALA A 82 -15.92 -7.99 -2.60
N ARG A 83 -16.62 -6.94 -2.19
CA ARG A 83 -17.18 -6.84 -0.82
C ARG A 83 -18.16 -7.94 -0.46
N LYS A 84 -18.81 -8.56 -1.42
CA LYS A 84 -19.72 -9.69 -1.21
C LYS A 84 -18.98 -11.02 -0.98
N ARG A 85 -17.68 -11.07 -1.26
CA ARG A 85 -16.87 -12.32 -1.29
C ARG A 85 -15.68 -12.31 -0.33
N PHE A 86 -15.14 -11.14 -0.07
CA PHE A 86 -13.94 -10.99 0.75
C PHE A 86 -14.25 -10.29 2.07
N LEU A 87 -13.55 -10.69 3.12
CA LEU A 87 -13.71 -10.11 4.46
C LEU A 87 -13.37 -8.63 4.48
N ARG A 88 -12.32 -8.24 3.76
CA ARG A 88 -11.91 -6.83 3.63
C ARG A 88 -11.49 -6.52 2.20
N VAL A 89 -11.94 -5.36 1.76
CA VAL A 89 -11.60 -4.77 0.46
C VAL A 89 -11.08 -3.37 0.71
N ALA A 90 -9.90 -3.08 0.19
CA ALA A 90 -9.26 -1.79 0.30
C ALA A 90 -8.86 -1.26 -1.08
N VAL A 91 -8.56 0.02 -1.14
CA VAL A 91 -8.05 0.70 -2.34
C VAL A 91 -6.82 1.51 -1.94
N THR A 92 -5.74 1.39 -2.71
CA THR A 92 -4.59 2.30 -2.63
C THR A 92 -4.62 3.19 -3.86
N THR A 93 -4.69 4.50 -3.65
CA THR A 93 -4.81 5.52 -4.71
C THR A 93 -3.78 6.62 -4.54
N ASN A 94 -3.47 7.32 -5.62
CA ASN A 94 -2.67 8.54 -5.57
C ASN A 94 -3.45 9.74 -5.01
N GLY A 95 -4.77 9.60 -4.81
CA GLY A 95 -5.61 10.60 -4.15
C GLY A 95 -5.92 11.84 -4.98
N THR A 96 -5.62 11.86 -6.28
CA THR A 96 -5.89 13.02 -7.15
C THR A 96 -7.32 13.05 -7.70
N LEU A 97 -8.08 11.98 -7.46
CA LEU A 97 -9.48 11.81 -7.87
C LEU A 97 -10.39 11.71 -6.65
N PRO A 98 -11.71 11.91 -6.80
CA PRO A 98 -12.65 11.75 -5.69
C PRO A 98 -12.56 10.37 -5.03
N LEU A 99 -12.58 10.36 -3.69
CA LEU A 99 -12.46 9.14 -2.86
C LEU A 99 -13.85 8.60 -2.50
N ASP A 100 -14.68 8.32 -3.49
CA ASP A 100 -16.09 7.96 -3.35
C ASP A 100 -16.39 6.46 -3.50
N VAL A 101 -15.35 5.62 -3.52
CA VAL A 101 -15.51 4.17 -3.60
C VAL A 101 -15.89 3.56 -2.24
N ALA A 102 -16.87 2.67 -2.22
CA ALA A 102 -17.36 2.02 -1.01
C ALA A 102 -16.44 0.89 -0.51
N ALA A 103 -15.11 1.07 -0.55
CA ALA A 103 -14.15 0.14 0.05
C ALA A 103 -14.29 0.12 1.58
N HIS A 104 -13.69 -0.87 2.27
CA HIS A 104 -13.63 -0.85 3.73
C HIS A 104 -12.54 0.11 4.23
N THR A 105 -11.51 0.35 3.43
CA THR A 105 -10.38 1.22 3.75
C THR A 105 -9.82 1.83 2.47
N ILE A 106 -9.46 3.10 2.52
CA ILE A 106 -8.74 3.77 1.43
C ILE A 106 -7.38 4.21 1.97
N TRP A 107 -6.31 3.84 1.27
CA TRP A 107 -4.99 4.40 1.45
C TRP A 107 -4.71 5.44 0.37
N VAL A 108 -4.38 6.65 0.80
CA VAL A 108 -3.99 7.75 -0.09
C VAL A 108 -2.49 7.93 0.01
N SER A 109 -1.82 7.87 -1.13
CA SER A 109 -0.38 8.03 -1.20
C SER A 109 0.03 9.48 -0.99
N LEU A 110 0.85 9.74 0.05
CA LEU A 110 1.40 11.06 0.34
C LEU A 110 2.81 10.90 0.91
N ASP A 111 3.82 11.37 0.18
CA ASP A 111 5.23 11.08 0.46
C ASP A 111 5.99 12.26 1.10
N GLY A 112 5.30 13.21 1.69
CA GLY A 112 5.87 14.37 2.37
C GLY A 112 4.94 15.57 2.33
N MET A 113 5.43 16.71 2.82
CA MET A 113 4.77 18.00 2.64
C MET A 113 4.94 18.50 1.20
N LYS A 114 4.35 19.63 0.87
CA LYS A 114 4.11 20.08 -0.52
C LYS A 114 5.34 20.00 -1.42
N GLU A 115 6.45 20.58 -1.04
CA GLU A 115 7.65 20.63 -1.88
C GLU A 115 8.21 19.21 -2.11
N VAL A 116 8.34 18.43 -1.03
CA VAL A 116 8.89 17.07 -1.08
C VAL A 116 7.95 16.12 -1.84
N HIS A 117 6.66 16.20 -1.56
CA HIS A 117 5.67 15.38 -2.27
C HIS A 117 5.65 15.70 -3.77
N ASN A 118 5.62 16.98 -4.12
CA ASN A 118 5.55 17.41 -5.51
C ASN A 118 6.78 16.98 -6.32
N ALA A 119 7.96 17.06 -5.73
CA ALA A 119 9.19 16.59 -6.37
C ALA A 119 9.19 15.07 -6.64
N LEU A 120 8.44 14.28 -5.85
CA LEU A 120 8.36 12.82 -5.97
C LEU A 120 7.14 12.37 -6.78
N ARG A 121 6.02 13.15 -6.79
CA ARG A 121 4.71 12.73 -7.29
C ARG A 121 4.03 13.75 -8.20
N SER A 122 4.79 14.34 -9.15
CA SER A 122 4.24 15.12 -10.27
C SER A 122 3.29 16.24 -9.84
N ASP A 123 3.71 17.13 -8.94
CA ASP A 123 2.96 18.32 -8.50
C ASP A 123 1.50 18.03 -8.09
N SER A 124 1.29 16.93 -7.35
CA SER A 124 -0.06 16.46 -7.04
C SER A 124 -0.58 16.84 -5.64
N PHE A 125 0.24 17.45 -4.76
CA PHE A 125 -0.10 17.69 -3.36
C PHE A 125 -1.44 18.41 -3.16
N ASP A 126 -1.66 19.52 -3.86
CA ASP A 126 -2.88 20.32 -3.66
C ASP A 126 -4.14 19.57 -4.11
N ARG A 127 -4.05 18.75 -5.16
CA ARG A 127 -5.15 17.87 -5.60
C ARG A 127 -5.45 16.78 -4.57
N VAL A 128 -4.42 16.17 -4.01
CA VAL A 128 -4.57 15.17 -2.92
C VAL A 128 -5.22 15.81 -1.70
N CYS A 129 -4.75 16.97 -1.28
CA CYS A 129 -5.33 17.71 -0.15
C CYS A 129 -6.80 18.06 -0.40
N SER A 130 -7.17 18.47 -1.61
CA SER A 130 -8.55 18.75 -1.99
C SER A 130 -9.44 17.51 -1.88
N SER A 131 -8.99 16.37 -2.39
CA SER A 131 -9.71 15.10 -2.30
C SER A 131 -9.87 14.62 -0.85
N LEU A 132 -8.83 14.76 -0.02
CA LEU A 132 -8.87 14.42 1.40
C LEU A 132 -9.84 15.30 2.19
N LYS A 133 -9.93 16.59 1.87
CA LYS A 133 -10.89 17.51 2.51
C LYS A 133 -12.34 17.26 2.07
N ALA A 134 -12.53 16.84 0.82
CA ALA A 134 -13.86 16.64 0.25
C ALA A 134 -14.46 15.27 0.60
N THR A 135 -13.63 14.27 0.90
CA THR A 135 -14.12 12.92 1.13
C THR A 135 -14.92 12.80 2.42
N ARG A 136 -15.98 11.98 2.38
CA ARG A 136 -16.75 11.53 3.55
C ARG A 136 -16.51 10.07 3.87
N HIS A 137 -15.51 9.45 3.24
CA HIS A 137 -15.21 8.05 3.49
C HIS A 137 -14.73 7.86 4.94
N PRO A 138 -15.32 6.91 5.71
CA PRO A 138 -15.10 6.81 7.16
C PRO A 138 -13.68 6.33 7.53
N ARG A 139 -12.92 5.76 6.60
CA ARG A 139 -11.64 5.11 6.87
C ARG A 139 -10.61 5.42 5.79
N VAL A 140 -10.06 6.62 5.86
CA VAL A 140 -8.96 7.07 5.02
C VAL A 140 -7.68 7.09 5.83
N PHE A 141 -6.63 6.50 5.30
CA PHE A 141 -5.27 6.54 5.84
C PHE A 141 -4.33 7.10 4.80
N ILE A 142 -3.27 7.77 5.26
CA ILE A 142 -2.15 8.10 4.41
C ILE A 142 -1.22 6.89 4.30
N HIS A 143 -0.70 6.65 3.11
CA HIS A 143 0.37 5.71 2.84
C HIS A 143 1.60 6.47 2.36
N CYS A 144 2.69 6.41 3.11
CA CYS A 144 3.95 7.08 2.81
C CYS A 144 5.04 6.06 2.50
N THR A 145 5.69 6.20 1.34
CA THR A 145 6.87 5.41 0.98
C THR A 145 8.12 6.23 1.25
N LEU A 146 8.81 5.93 2.36
CA LEU A 146 10.04 6.62 2.76
C LEU A 146 11.21 6.21 1.87
N ASN A 147 11.94 7.22 1.41
CA ASN A 147 13.12 7.11 0.56
C ASN A 147 14.17 8.16 0.95
N SER A 148 15.32 8.19 0.25
CA SER A 148 16.42 9.11 0.53
C SER A 148 16.03 10.59 0.46
N ARG A 149 14.97 10.94 -0.29
CA ARG A 149 14.53 12.33 -0.51
C ARG A 149 13.49 12.81 0.49
N ASN A 150 12.78 11.92 1.20
CA ASN A 150 11.64 12.31 2.04
C ASN A 150 11.69 11.82 3.50
N TRP A 151 12.62 10.97 3.90
CA TRP A 151 12.62 10.42 5.26
C TRP A 151 12.74 11.50 6.36
N HIS A 152 13.34 12.63 6.06
CA HIS A 152 13.46 13.77 6.98
C HIS A 152 12.13 14.52 7.16
N ASP A 153 11.21 14.40 6.19
CA ASP A 153 9.90 15.08 6.18
C ASP A 153 8.79 14.31 6.90
N VAL A 154 9.12 13.13 7.46
CA VAL A 154 8.15 12.25 8.13
C VAL A 154 7.49 12.89 9.35
N GLU A 155 8.20 13.76 10.10
CA GLU A 155 7.64 14.44 11.27
C GLU A 155 6.66 15.54 10.90
N PRO A 156 6.98 16.51 9.99
CA PRO A 156 5.99 17.45 9.47
C PRO A 156 4.75 16.75 8.89
N LEU A 157 4.94 15.69 8.12
CA LEU A 157 3.83 14.91 7.56
C LEU A 157 2.97 14.27 8.65
N ALA A 158 3.57 13.66 9.66
CA ALA A 158 2.81 13.03 10.76
C ALA A 158 2.02 14.07 11.57
N LYS A 159 2.55 15.26 11.78
CA LYS A 159 1.83 16.39 12.40
C LYS A 159 0.63 16.79 11.55
N TRP A 160 0.84 17.00 10.27
CA TRP A 160 -0.22 17.36 9.35
C TRP A 160 -1.33 16.28 9.26
N VAL A 161 -0.96 15.00 9.21
CA VAL A 161 -1.91 13.87 9.19
C VAL A 161 -2.78 13.81 10.45
N ARG A 162 -2.21 14.15 11.62
CA ARG A 162 -2.98 14.21 12.87
C ARG A 162 -4.08 15.26 12.82
N ASP A 163 -3.79 16.38 12.16
CA ASP A 163 -4.63 17.59 12.22
C ASP A 163 -5.64 17.65 11.06
N ILE A 164 -5.58 16.72 10.07
CA ILE A 164 -6.50 16.72 8.94
C ILE A 164 -7.79 15.92 9.25
N PRO A 165 -8.97 16.56 9.15
CA PRO A 165 -10.23 15.87 9.43
C PRO A 165 -10.47 14.68 8.49
N GLY A 166 -11.01 13.59 9.03
CA GLY A 166 -11.38 12.40 8.26
C GLY A 166 -10.23 11.43 7.98
N VAL A 167 -8.97 11.85 8.12
CA VAL A 167 -7.81 10.95 8.03
C VAL A 167 -7.57 10.29 9.38
N LYS A 168 -7.46 8.96 9.38
CA LYS A 168 -7.38 8.14 10.61
C LYS A 168 -5.96 7.85 11.07
N GLY A 169 -4.97 8.19 10.25
CA GLY A 169 -3.57 7.98 10.53
C GLY A 169 -2.75 7.70 9.28
N MET A 170 -1.51 7.30 9.47
CA MET A 170 -0.62 6.97 8.38
C MET A 170 0.06 5.62 8.58
N THR A 171 0.24 4.91 7.47
CA THR A 171 1.12 3.77 7.34
C THR A 171 2.37 4.17 6.58
N VAL A 172 3.49 3.60 6.95
CA VAL A 172 4.77 3.87 6.32
C VAL A 172 5.35 2.58 5.78
N GLN A 173 5.94 2.63 4.60
CA GLN A 173 6.84 1.60 4.11
C GLN A 173 8.15 2.25 3.66
N PHE A 174 9.18 1.43 3.42
CA PHE A 174 10.46 1.91 2.91
C PHE A 174 10.56 1.59 1.43
N PHE A 175 11.14 2.52 0.67
CA PHE A 175 11.38 2.32 -0.74
C PHE A 175 12.21 1.05 -0.96
N TYR A 176 11.80 0.28 -1.96
CA TYR A 176 12.51 -0.90 -2.43
C TYR A 176 12.99 -0.64 -3.87
N PRO A 177 14.30 -0.74 -4.16
CA PRO A 177 14.80 -0.59 -5.52
C PRO A 177 14.42 -1.80 -6.36
N TYR A 178 13.86 -1.54 -7.54
CA TYR A 178 13.46 -2.57 -8.49
C TYR A 178 14.45 -2.74 -9.64
N ASP A 179 15.66 -2.17 -9.53
CA ASP A 179 16.70 -2.15 -10.55
C ASP A 179 16.21 -1.51 -11.89
N GLN A 180 15.42 -0.44 -11.79
CA GLN A 180 14.81 0.28 -12.92
C GLN A 180 15.30 1.73 -13.03
N GLY A 181 16.45 2.08 -12.43
CA GLY A 181 17.07 3.39 -12.52
C GLY A 181 16.72 4.37 -11.39
N GLU A 182 15.99 3.90 -10.36
CA GLU A 182 15.61 4.71 -9.19
C GLU A 182 16.41 4.38 -7.92
N ASP A 183 17.58 3.76 -8.06
CA ASP A 183 18.39 3.29 -6.92
C ASP A 183 18.86 4.42 -5.99
N ASP A 184 18.98 5.65 -6.51
CA ASP A 184 19.29 6.85 -5.74
C ASP A 184 18.20 7.19 -4.68
N LEU A 185 17.03 6.59 -4.80
CA LEU A 185 15.95 6.71 -3.82
C LEU A 185 16.08 5.72 -2.64
N ALA A 186 16.98 4.74 -2.74
CA ALA A 186 17.20 3.81 -1.65
C ALA A 186 17.75 4.54 -0.41
N LEU A 187 17.22 4.19 0.76
CA LEU A 187 17.75 4.69 2.02
C LEU A 187 19.10 4.03 2.33
N SER A 188 20.08 4.82 2.74
CA SER A 188 21.24 4.25 3.41
C SER A 188 20.81 3.53 4.69
N GLN A 189 21.61 2.56 5.13
CA GLN A 189 21.32 1.84 6.39
C GLN A 189 21.27 2.80 7.59
N ASN A 190 22.08 3.85 7.58
CA ASN A 190 22.07 4.86 8.62
C ASN A 190 20.79 5.70 8.59
N ASP A 191 20.38 6.20 7.43
CA ASP A 191 19.14 6.98 7.28
C ASP A 191 17.91 6.16 7.62
N ARG A 192 17.91 4.86 7.26
CA ARG A 192 16.85 3.94 7.65
C ARG A 192 16.73 3.81 9.18
N ARG A 193 17.85 3.66 9.89
CA ARG A 193 17.87 3.63 11.37
C ARG A 193 17.32 4.94 11.95
N VAL A 194 17.76 6.07 11.45
CA VAL A 194 17.30 7.39 11.91
C VAL A 194 15.81 7.58 11.63
N ALA A 195 15.33 7.23 10.43
CA ALA A 195 13.92 7.31 10.06
C ALA A 195 13.04 6.45 10.97
N ILE A 196 13.46 5.20 11.24
CA ILE A 196 12.74 4.31 12.15
C ILE A 196 12.73 4.86 13.58
N ALA A 197 13.85 5.39 14.08
CA ALA A 197 13.92 6.00 15.40
C ALA A 197 12.95 7.20 15.52
N LYS A 198 12.87 8.05 14.48
CA LYS A 198 11.89 9.15 14.40
C LYS A 198 10.46 8.63 14.44
N LEU A 199 10.12 7.63 13.62
CA LEU A 199 8.79 7.02 13.60
C LEU A 199 8.38 6.47 14.98
N LEU A 200 9.29 5.76 15.67
CA LEU A 200 9.06 5.24 17.00
C LEU A 200 8.85 6.35 18.03
N ALA A 201 9.64 7.41 17.97
CA ALA A 201 9.51 8.59 18.83
C ALA A 201 8.17 9.31 18.60
N LEU A 202 7.77 9.51 17.34
CA LEU A 202 6.46 10.08 16.99
C LEU A 202 5.32 9.22 17.51
N LYS A 203 5.40 7.90 17.29
CA LYS A 203 4.38 6.95 17.80
C LYS A 203 4.28 7.01 19.33
N LYS A 204 5.40 7.06 20.06
CA LYS A 204 5.42 7.21 21.53
C LYS A 204 4.77 8.54 21.98
N ARG A 205 4.89 9.60 21.18
CA ARG A 205 4.26 10.93 21.41
C ARG A 205 2.79 10.98 21.01
N GLY A 206 2.18 9.83 20.61
CA GLY A 206 0.76 9.74 20.26
C GLY A 206 0.41 10.14 18.82
N TYR A 207 1.40 10.38 17.95
CA TYR A 207 1.11 10.62 16.54
C TYR A 207 0.51 9.36 15.88
N PRO A 208 -0.38 9.53 14.88
CA PRO A 208 -1.18 8.43 14.34
C PRO A 208 -0.40 7.54 13.36
N ILE A 209 0.77 7.04 13.76
CA ILE A 209 1.55 6.04 13.04
C ILE A 209 0.92 4.66 13.28
N MET A 210 0.41 4.03 12.23
CA MET A 210 -0.36 2.79 12.32
C MET A 210 0.51 1.53 12.38
N ASN A 211 1.72 1.58 11.83
CA ASN A 211 2.68 0.46 11.90
C ASN A 211 2.97 0.06 13.34
N SER A 212 3.12 -1.23 13.61
CA SER A 212 3.53 -1.72 14.92
C SER A 212 4.97 -1.32 15.27
N ALA A 213 5.22 -0.99 16.52
CA ALA A 213 6.56 -0.58 16.95
C ALA A 213 7.56 -1.75 16.82
N GLY A 214 7.13 -2.97 17.12
CA GLY A 214 7.95 -4.16 16.99
C GLY A 214 8.37 -4.42 15.54
N ARG A 215 7.48 -4.27 14.57
CA ARG A 215 7.84 -4.47 13.15
C ARG A 215 8.74 -3.35 12.63
N LEU A 216 8.50 -2.10 13.00
CA LEU A 216 9.41 -1.01 12.64
C LEU A 216 10.84 -1.30 13.17
N ARG A 217 10.99 -1.72 14.42
CA ARG A 217 12.31 -2.11 14.97
C ARG A 217 12.93 -3.28 14.21
N ALA A 218 12.16 -4.32 13.92
CA ALA A 218 12.65 -5.50 13.20
C ALA A 218 13.10 -5.13 11.77
N MET A 219 12.48 -4.15 11.15
CA MET A 219 12.83 -3.66 9.80
C MET A 219 14.08 -2.76 9.79
N THR A 220 14.63 -2.38 10.93
CA THR A 220 15.89 -1.62 10.98
C THR A 220 17.02 -2.39 10.28
N GLU A 221 17.08 -3.69 10.49
CA GLU A 221 18.09 -4.58 9.89
C GLU A 221 17.44 -5.77 9.16
N ASN A 222 16.12 -5.71 8.95
CA ASN A 222 15.31 -6.77 8.33
C ASN A 222 15.50 -8.18 8.98
N ARG A 223 15.74 -8.20 10.28
CA ARG A 223 15.83 -9.44 11.06
C ARG A 223 14.47 -9.89 11.57
N TRP A 224 13.67 -10.46 10.68
CA TRP A 224 12.35 -11.01 11.01
C TRP A 224 12.00 -12.16 10.09
N ARG A 225 11.15 -13.07 10.56
CA ARG A 225 10.66 -14.19 9.76
C ARG A 225 9.62 -13.65 8.76
N CYS A 226 9.91 -13.83 7.47
CA CYS A 226 8.98 -13.46 6.42
C CYS A 226 8.05 -14.63 6.08
N HIS A 227 6.74 -14.39 6.14
CA HIS A 227 5.71 -15.30 5.66
C HIS A 227 5.14 -14.75 4.36
N ASP A 228 5.96 -14.68 3.30
CA ASP A 228 5.55 -14.12 2.02
C ASP A 228 4.44 -14.94 1.34
N ASP A 229 4.28 -16.20 1.71
CA ASP A 229 3.21 -17.09 1.28
C ASP A 229 1.79 -16.63 1.68
N VAL A 230 1.68 -15.67 2.59
CA VAL A 230 0.42 -14.98 2.91
C VAL A 230 -0.04 -14.04 1.79
N LEU A 231 0.86 -13.65 0.92
CA LEU A 231 0.62 -12.71 -0.18
C LEU A 231 0.30 -13.44 -1.49
N ILE A 232 -0.53 -12.77 -2.29
CA ILE A 232 -0.77 -13.12 -3.68
C ILE A 232 -0.91 -11.85 -4.49
N ASN A 233 -0.34 -11.82 -5.67
CA ASN A 233 -0.35 -10.67 -6.56
C ASN A 233 -1.14 -10.99 -7.82
N VAL A 234 -1.94 -10.06 -8.28
CA VAL A 234 -2.62 -10.11 -9.57
C VAL A 234 -2.17 -8.92 -10.37
N ASP A 235 -1.61 -9.16 -11.54
CA ASP A 235 -1.17 -8.11 -12.47
C ASP A 235 -2.25 -7.82 -13.52
N PRO A 236 -2.22 -6.64 -14.21
CA PRO A 236 -3.29 -6.24 -15.13
C PRO A 236 -3.47 -7.14 -16.35
N ASP A 237 -2.47 -7.96 -16.68
CA ASP A 237 -2.55 -9.00 -17.72
C ASP A 237 -3.26 -10.28 -17.24
N GLY A 238 -3.70 -10.33 -15.97
CA GLY A 238 -4.33 -11.49 -15.34
C GLY A 238 -3.35 -12.47 -14.70
N THR A 239 -2.05 -12.24 -14.77
CA THR A 239 -1.04 -13.10 -14.14
C THR A 239 -1.20 -13.11 -12.62
N ILE A 240 -1.24 -14.31 -12.04
CA ILE A 240 -1.37 -14.52 -10.59
C ILE A 240 -0.08 -15.10 -10.03
N THR A 241 0.60 -14.35 -9.15
CA THR A 241 1.87 -14.75 -8.53
C THR A 241 1.71 -14.85 -7.02
N LYS A 242 2.04 -16.02 -6.43
CA LYS A 242 2.06 -16.21 -4.97
C LYS A 242 3.37 -15.73 -4.37
N GLY A 243 3.28 -15.04 -3.26
CA GLY A 243 4.42 -14.62 -2.45
C GLY A 243 4.78 -13.15 -2.61
N CYS A 244 6.04 -12.84 -2.35
CA CYS A 244 6.59 -11.48 -2.29
C CYS A 244 6.22 -10.61 -3.49
N TYR A 245 6.00 -9.31 -3.25
CA TYR A 245 5.70 -8.32 -4.31
C TYR A 245 6.79 -8.20 -5.38
N VAL A 246 8.03 -8.59 -5.08
CA VAL A 246 9.17 -8.51 -6.01
C VAL A 246 9.22 -9.70 -6.96
N LYS A 247 8.57 -10.82 -6.64
CA LYS A 247 8.53 -11.99 -7.53
C LYS A 247 8.01 -11.60 -8.92
N ASN A 248 8.74 -12.02 -9.95
CA ASN A 248 8.50 -11.71 -11.37
C ASN A 248 8.62 -10.21 -11.74
N ARG A 249 9.18 -9.37 -10.84
CA ARG A 249 9.30 -7.91 -11.07
C ARG A 249 10.73 -7.38 -10.93
N GLY A 250 11.61 -8.15 -10.33
CA GLY A 250 13.00 -7.76 -10.09
C GLY A 250 13.73 -8.80 -9.24
N ARG A 251 14.97 -8.50 -8.89
CA ARG A 251 15.79 -9.33 -8.02
C ARG A 251 15.29 -9.22 -6.57
N ILE A 252 15.02 -10.36 -5.95
CA ILE A 252 14.63 -10.38 -4.52
C ILE A 252 15.86 -10.12 -3.65
N ASN A 253 15.83 -9.03 -2.90
CA ASN A 253 16.83 -8.68 -1.89
C ASN A 253 16.11 -8.44 -0.54
N CYS A 254 16.14 -9.44 0.34
CA CYS A 254 15.47 -9.35 1.62
C CYS A 254 16.12 -8.34 2.58
N ASP A 255 17.42 -8.07 2.43
CA ASP A 255 18.13 -7.09 3.26
C ASP A 255 17.68 -5.66 2.95
N ALA A 256 17.26 -5.40 1.71
CA ALA A 256 16.68 -4.13 1.30
C ALA A 256 15.15 -4.06 1.52
N CYS A 257 14.51 -5.11 2.05
CA CYS A 257 13.06 -5.17 2.17
C CYS A 257 12.48 -3.94 2.88
N GLY A 258 11.49 -3.29 2.23
CA GLY A 258 10.79 -2.13 2.75
C GLY A 258 9.29 -2.36 2.98
N PHE A 259 8.78 -3.55 2.64
CA PHE A 259 7.34 -3.84 2.59
C PHE A 259 6.75 -4.09 3.99
N THR A 260 6.27 -3.03 4.62
CA THR A 260 5.61 -3.14 5.93
C THR A 260 4.34 -3.99 5.92
N PRO A 261 3.52 -4.06 4.84
CA PRO A 261 2.36 -4.94 4.83
C PRO A 261 2.70 -6.41 5.07
N VAL A 262 3.78 -6.93 4.43
CA VAL A 262 4.20 -8.31 4.67
C VAL A 262 4.88 -8.48 6.03
N ALA A 263 5.60 -7.47 6.51
CA ALA A 263 6.20 -7.50 7.85
C ALA A 263 5.12 -7.56 8.94
N GLU A 264 4.06 -6.76 8.83
CA GLU A 264 2.92 -6.77 9.76
C GLU A 264 2.12 -8.07 9.68
N ALA A 265 1.82 -8.56 8.45
CA ALA A 265 1.14 -9.82 8.26
C ALA A 265 1.94 -11.00 8.84
N SER A 266 3.26 -11.01 8.63
CA SER A 266 4.16 -12.03 9.21
C SER A 266 4.14 -11.98 10.73
N GLY A 267 4.21 -10.77 11.32
CA GLY A 267 4.12 -10.61 12.76
C GLY A 267 2.78 -11.07 13.34
N ALA A 268 1.66 -10.84 12.61
CA ALA A 268 0.36 -11.32 13.02
C ALA A 268 0.27 -12.87 12.97
N LEU A 269 0.87 -13.50 11.96
CA LEU A 269 0.94 -14.96 11.86
C LEU A 269 1.83 -15.58 12.95
N ASP A 270 2.87 -14.86 13.37
CA ASP A 270 3.71 -15.24 14.51
C ASP A 270 3.07 -14.87 15.87
N LEU A 271 1.78 -14.46 15.87
CA LEU A 271 0.98 -14.06 17.03
C LEU A 271 1.60 -12.91 17.84
N ILE A 272 2.33 -12.01 17.19
CA ILE A 272 2.90 -10.83 17.84
C ILE A 272 1.78 -9.83 18.16
N PRO A 273 1.54 -9.52 19.46
CA PRO A 273 0.38 -8.72 19.88
C PRO A 273 0.32 -7.34 19.21
N GLU A 274 1.46 -6.66 19.03
CA GLU A 274 1.51 -5.35 18.39
C GLU A 274 1.07 -5.41 16.91
N SER A 275 1.43 -6.47 16.16
CA SER A 275 1.01 -6.66 14.77
C SER A 275 -0.47 -7.04 14.67
N LEU A 276 -0.97 -7.87 15.58
CA LEU A 276 -2.40 -8.18 15.68
C LEU A 276 -3.21 -6.91 15.95
N TYR A 277 -2.75 -6.07 16.87
CA TYR A 277 -3.40 -4.80 17.20
C TYR A 277 -3.35 -3.80 16.02
N ALA A 278 -2.22 -3.70 15.33
CA ALA A 278 -2.10 -2.87 14.13
C ALA A 278 -3.08 -3.34 13.02
N GLY A 279 -3.14 -4.64 12.77
CA GLY A 279 -4.10 -5.23 11.83
C GLY A 279 -5.56 -4.98 12.24
N TRP A 280 -5.88 -5.12 13.52
CA TRP A 280 -7.22 -4.81 14.04
C TRP A 280 -7.57 -3.33 13.81
N ARG A 281 -6.68 -2.41 14.14
CA ARG A 281 -6.90 -0.98 13.90
C ARG A 281 -7.11 -0.66 12.42
N LEU A 282 -6.30 -1.22 11.53
CA LEU A 282 -6.35 -0.93 10.09
C LEU A 282 -7.59 -1.53 9.41
N PHE A 283 -8.06 -2.69 9.85
CA PHE A 283 -9.04 -3.44 9.09
C PHE A 283 -10.35 -3.71 9.83
N LEU A 284 -10.35 -3.79 11.16
CA LEU A 284 -11.51 -4.28 11.91
C LEU A 284 -12.15 -3.24 12.82
N SER A 285 -11.39 -2.34 13.43
CA SER A 285 -11.92 -1.34 14.36
C SER A 285 -13.01 -0.47 13.70
N ARG A 286 -14.11 -0.27 14.38
CA ARG A 286 -15.21 0.64 13.96
C ARG A 286 -14.97 2.07 14.45
N SER A 287 -14.17 2.25 15.49
CA SER A 287 -13.87 3.52 16.16
C SER A 287 -12.37 3.79 16.11
N ILE A 288 -11.92 4.58 15.18
CA ILE A 288 -10.61 5.23 15.17
C ILE A 288 -10.84 6.72 15.03
#